data_ddd9cefa7b4a4391ef689e1bcb7e62ae
#
_entry.id   ddd9cefa7b4a4391ef689e1bcb7e62ae
#
_cell.length_a   1.000
_cell.length_b   1.000
_cell.length_c   1.000
_cell.angle_alpha   90.00
_cell.angle_beta   90.00
_cell.angle_gamma   90.00
#
_symmetry.space_group_name_H-M   'P 1'
#
loop_
_entity.id
_entity.type
_entity.pdbx_description
1 polymer ?
#
loop_
_entity_poly.entity_id
_entity_poly.type
_entity_poly.pdbx_seq_one_letter_code
_entity_poly.pdbx_strand_id
1 'polypeptide(L)'
;MPQINNQQSELDDVLSKMKKVNNAFTFGEKLTYRVHYGPLDGGKAYFSIQNTPEMVNNRSTYYVKVNGKSAGLVDMMFKVKDEFESYIDQEALVPLKATKRIKEGKYTDSDFIIFDHAAKIASGKRGKTEILSNTQDIISAIYYARSMDMTSAKPGDVFPVPFYLDGKTYELRFKFEKREVLKTDIGTFKTIKVKPQLIEGRVFKDNEALTLWVTDDENKIPVRVESDIFVGSVKVDLAEMSGIRNPLTSKIK
;
A
#
# COMPACT_ATOMS: atom_id res chain seq x y z
N MET A 1 -18.49 10.01 30.93
CA MET A 1 -18.03 8.61 30.70
C MET A 1 -18.98 7.72 29.87
N PRO A 2 -20.30 7.94 29.71
CA PRO A 2 -21.12 7.09 28.82
C PRO A 2 -20.91 7.28 27.30
N GLN A 3 -20.47 8.45 26.82
CA GLN A 3 -20.31 8.70 25.39
C GLN A 3 -19.13 7.96 24.76
N ILE A 4 -18.02 7.76 25.48
CA ILE A 4 -16.83 7.05 24.95
C ILE A 4 -17.13 5.56 24.72
N ASN A 5 -17.92 4.93 25.62
CA ASN A 5 -18.30 3.53 25.46
C ASN A 5 -19.22 3.29 24.26
N ASN A 6 -20.07 4.26 23.91
CA ASN A 6 -21.00 4.12 22.78
C ASN A 6 -20.27 4.20 21.43
N GLN A 7 -19.34 5.16 21.28
CA GLN A 7 -18.55 5.30 20.05
C GLN A 7 -17.65 4.09 19.77
N GLN A 8 -17.03 3.52 20.82
CA GLN A 8 -16.22 2.32 20.67
C GLN A 8 -17.09 1.12 20.24
N SER A 9 -18.26 0.95 20.84
CA SER A 9 -19.21 -0.12 20.48
C SER A 9 -19.70 0.00 19.03
N GLU A 10 -19.97 1.21 18.54
CA GLU A 10 -20.36 1.47 17.15
C GLU A 10 -19.21 1.15 16.17
N LEU A 11 -17.98 1.53 16.51
CA LEU A 11 -16.81 1.20 15.70
C LEU A 11 -16.60 -0.30 15.61
N ASP A 12 -16.68 -1.01 16.73
CA ASP A 12 -16.52 -2.47 16.79
C ASP A 12 -17.58 -3.20 15.98
N ASP A 13 -18.85 -2.77 16.04
CA ASP A 13 -19.95 -3.34 15.24
C ASP A 13 -19.73 -3.12 13.73
N VAL A 14 -19.36 -1.90 13.33
CA VAL A 14 -19.09 -1.59 11.94
C VAL A 14 -17.92 -2.42 11.40
N LEU A 15 -16.79 -2.47 12.11
CA LEU A 15 -15.59 -3.17 11.67
C LEU A 15 -15.78 -4.69 11.66
N SER A 16 -16.57 -5.25 12.59
CA SER A 16 -16.90 -6.68 12.57
C SER A 16 -17.69 -7.11 11.34
N LYS A 17 -18.56 -6.24 10.82
CA LYS A 17 -19.30 -6.45 9.57
C LYS A 17 -18.43 -6.32 8.32
N MET A 18 -17.25 -5.67 8.43
CA MET A 18 -16.28 -5.50 7.36
C MET A 18 -15.20 -6.58 7.34
N LYS A 19 -15.32 -7.59 8.20
CA LYS A 19 -14.31 -8.64 8.37
C LYS A 19 -13.83 -9.21 7.05
N LYS A 20 -12.51 -9.27 6.89
CA LYS A 20 -11.84 -9.78 5.70
C LYS A 20 -10.75 -10.78 6.07
N VAL A 21 -10.66 -11.87 5.33
CA VAL A 21 -9.63 -12.87 5.56
C VAL A 21 -8.30 -12.37 4.99
N ASN A 22 -7.30 -12.23 5.85
CA ASN A 22 -5.93 -11.97 5.43
C ASN A 22 -5.16 -13.28 5.34
N ASN A 23 -4.82 -13.71 4.13
CA ASN A 23 -3.93 -14.84 3.87
C ASN A 23 -2.57 -14.43 3.30
N ALA A 24 -2.32 -13.12 3.08
CA ALA A 24 -1.21 -12.65 2.26
C ALA A 24 0.02 -12.20 3.06
N PHE A 25 -0.15 -11.70 4.28
CA PHE A 25 0.95 -11.12 5.06
C PHE A 25 0.79 -11.38 6.56
N THR A 26 1.86 -11.16 7.31
CA THR A 26 1.87 -11.39 8.76
C THR A 26 2.81 -10.43 9.48
N PHE A 27 2.79 -10.47 10.80
CA PHE A 27 3.74 -9.76 11.65
C PHE A 27 5.18 -10.15 11.33
N GLY A 28 6.09 -9.18 11.37
CA GLY A 28 7.51 -9.37 11.10
C GLY A 28 7.87 -9.39 9.61
N GLU A 29 6.90 -9.24 8.70
CA GLU A 29 7.22 -9.11 7.27
C GLU A 29 8.10 -7.89 7.00
N LYS A 30 9.15 -8.06 6.22
CA LYS A 30 10.05 -6.99 5.76
C LYS A 30 10.31 -7.17 4.27
N LEU A 31 10.10 -6.09 3.52
CA LEU A 31 10.34 -6.05 2.08
C LEU A 31 11.24 -4.83 1.79
N THR A 32 12.33 -5.05 1.06
CA THR A 32 13.23 -3.97 0.60
C THR A 32 13.14 -3.86 -0.90
N TYR A 33 12.97 -2.64 -1.38
CA TYR A 33 12.88 -2.34 -2.80
C TYR A 33 14.04 -1.45 -3.24
N ARG A 34 14.55 -1.69 -4.44
CA ARG A 34 15.46 -0.85 -5.19
C ARG A 34 14.66 0.06 -6.13
N VAL A 35 14.87 1.37 -6.03
CA VAL A 35 14.30 2.35 -6.96
C VAL A 35 15.38 2.72 -7.97
N HIS A 36 15.10 2.57 -9.27
CA HIS A 36 16.12 2.80 -10.29
C HIS A 36 15.52 3.27 -11.64
N TYR A 37 16.36 3.94 -12.42
CA TYR A 37 16.08 4.33 -13.80
C TYR A 37 17.13 3.68 -14.70
N GLY A 38 16.72 2.67 -15.47
CA GLY A 38 17.68 1.82 -16.19
C GLY A 38 18.74 1.24 -15.23
N PRO A 39 20.05 1.45 -15.50
CA PRO A 39 21.13 0.98 -14.63
C PRO A 39 21.39 1.89 -13.42
N LEU A 40 20.81 3.09 -13.38
CA LEU A 40 21.10 4.10 -12.35
C LEU A 40 20.24 3.87 -11.11
N ASP A 41 20.91 3.65 -9.97
CA ASP A 41 20.24 3.57 -8.68
C ASP A 41 19.77 4.96 -8.22
N GLY A 42 18.46 5.06 -7.93
CA GLY A 42 17.82 6.29 -7.42
C GLY A 42 17.56 6.26 -5.93
N GLY A 43 17.40 5.07 -5.34
CA GLY A 43 17.06 4.96 -3.93
C GLY A 43 16.63 3.57 -3.48
N LYS A 44 16.14 3.52 -2.24
CA LYS A 44 15.55 2.31 -1.64
C LYS A 44 14.27 2.65 -0.90
N ALA A 45 13.33 1.71 -0.90
CA ALA A 45 12.14 1.75 -0.06
C ALA A 45 12.10 0.51 0.84
N TYR A 46 11.79 0.73 2.12
CA TYR A 46 11.75 -0.31 3.14
C TYR A 46 10.35 -0.39 3.70
N PHE A 47 9.72 -1.54 3.57
CA PHE A 47 8.41 -1.86 4.14
C PHE A 47 8.61 -2.82 5.30
N SER A 48 7.98 -2.56 6.41
CA SER A 48 8.02 -3.47 7.57
C SER A 48 6.70 -3.49 8.31
N ILE A 49 6.24 -4.68 8.67
CA ILE A 49 5.17 -4.89 9.65
C ILE A 49 5.85 -5.19 10.98
N GLN A 50 5.44 -4.53 12.07
CA GLN A 50 5.99 -4.81 13.41
C GLN A 50 5.77 -6.27 13.80
N ASN A 51 6.62 -6.78 14.73
CA ASN A 51 6.56 -8.19 15.17
C ASN A 51 5.35 -8.51 16.05
N THR A 52 4.76 -7.49 16.65
CA THR A 52 3.64 -7.60 17.57
C THR A 52 2.54 -6.62 17.19
N PRO A 53 1.27 -6.91 17.52
CA PRO A 53 0.19 -5.99 17.25
C PRO A 53 0.34 -4.69 18.04
N GLU A 54 -0.01 -3.59 17.40
CA GLU A 54 -0.22 -2.30 18.05
C GLU A 54 -1.71 -2.08 18.28
N MET A 55 -2.05 -1.46 19.42
CA MET A 55 -3.45 -1.23 19.77
C MET A 55 -3.87 0.19 19.41
N VAL A 56 -4.93 0.31 18.63
CA VAL A 56 -5.59 1.58 18.31
C VAL A 56 -7.08 1.45 18.64
N ASN A 57 -7.61 2.30 19.51
CA ASN A 57 -9.00 2.24 19.97
C ASN A 57 -9.40 0.82 20.44
N ASN A 58 -8.58 0.18 21.27
CA ASN A 58 -8.74 -1.20 21.76
C ASN A 58 -8.83 -2.29 20.66
N ARG A 59 -8.44 -1.99 19.43
CA ARG A 59 -8.38 -2.95 18.33
C ARG A 59 -6.93 -3.28 17.98
N SER A 60 -6.66 -4.54 17.75
CA SER A 60 -5.37 -5.02 17.27
C SER A 60 -5.12 -4.59 15.84
N THR A 61 -3.95 -4.02 15.57
CA THR A 61 -3.58 -3.56 14.23
C THR A 61 -2.27 -4.20 13.74
N TYR A 62 -2.12 -4.30 12.42
CA TYR A 62 -0.82 -4.39 11.79
C TYR A 62 -0.25 -2.97 11.70
N TYR A 63 0.80 -2.69 12.47
CA TYR A 63 1.53 -1.44 12.32
C TYR A 63 2.54 -1.60 11.19
N VAL A 64 2.28 -0.93 10.10
CA VAL A 64 3.11 -0.93 8.89
C VAL A 64 3.89 0.36 8.81
N LYS A 65 5.21 0.26 8.64
CA LYS A 65 6.10 1.39 8.42
C LYS A 65 6.79 1.27 7.07
N VAL A 66 6.77 2.38 6.32
CA VAL A 66 7.45 2.51 5.02
C VAL A 66 8.42 3.68 5.06
N ASN A 67 9.67 3.45 4.67
CA ASN A 67 10.69 4.48 4.57
C ASN A 67 11.26 4.49 3.15
N GLY A 68 11.16 5.63 2.48
CA GLY A 68 11.80 5.90 1.19
C GLY A 68 13.04 6.78 1.36
N LYS A 69 14.14 6.42 0.71
CA LYS A 69 15.38 7.21 0.73
C LYS A 69 16.02 7.21 -0.65
N SER A 70 16.41 8.39 -1.12
CA SER A 70 17.32 8.51 -2.26
C SER A 70 18.68 7.90 -1.96
N ALA A 71 19.43 7.53 -2.99
CA ALA A 71 20.78 6.99 -2.89
C ALA A 71 21.66 7.45 -4.07
N GLY A 72 22.98 7.28 -3.92
CA GLY A 72 23.95 7.53 -4.98
C GLY A 72 23.94 8.97 -5.49
N LEU A 73 24.04 9.13 -6.80
CA LEU A 73 24.05 10.45 -7.46
C LEU A 73 22.72 11.20 -7.27
N VAL A 74 21.60 10.49 -7.21
CA VAL A 74 20.28 11.12 -6.98
C VAL A 74 20.24 11.79 -5.61
N ASP A 75 20.76 11.16 -4.56
CA ASP A 75 20.80 11.75 -3.21
C ASP A 75 21.63 13.04 -3.13
N MET A 76 22.66 13.14 -3.95
CA MET A 76 23.50 14.36 -4.04
C MET A 76 22.77 15.51 -4.73
N MET A 77 21.92 15.23 -5.71
CA MET A 77 21.19 16.23 -6.50
C MET A 77 19.83 16.57 -5.90
N PHE A 78 19.13 15.56 -5.42
CA PHE A 78 17.75 15.65 -4.92
C PHE A 78 17.50 14.64 -3.80
N LYS A 79 17.72 15.08 -2.57
CA LYS A 79 17.60 14.23 -1.40
C LYS A 79 16.14 13.94 -1.08
N VAL A 80 15.77 12.65 -1.04
CA VAL A 80 14.46 12.16 -0.62
C VAL A 80 14.59 11.42 0.70
N LYS A 81 13.70 11.74 1.64
CA LYS A 81 13.51 11.01 2.88
C LYS A 81 12.04 11.04 3.26
N ASP A 82 11.31 9.99 2.88
CA ASP A 82 9.88 9.87 3.12
C ASP A 82 9.60 8.77 4.12
N GLU A 83 8.65 9.02 5.01
CA GLU A 83 8.18 8.09 6.02
C GLU A 83 6.66 8.04 5.98
N PHE A 84 6.12 6.82 5.87
CA PHE A 84 4.68 6.56 5.96
C PHE A 84 4.44 5.49 7.01
N GLU A 85 3.36 5.65 7.77
CA GLU A 85 2.93 4.67 8.76
C GLU A 85 1.43 4.46 8.61
N SER A 86 0.99 3.21 8.72
CA SER A 86 -0.43 2.86 8.73
C SER A 86 -0.70 1.81 9.80
N TYR A 87 -1.76 2.02 10.57
CA TYR A 87 -2.26 1.11 11.59
C TYR A 87 -3.51 0.44 11.04
N ILE A 88 -3.34 -0.75 10.49
CA ILE A 88 -4.36 -1.48 9.75
C ILE A 88 -5.06 -2.45 10.71
N ASP A 89 -6.37 -2.31 10.89
CA ASP A 89 -7.17 -3.24 11.69
C ASP A 89 -7.00 -4.68 11.19
N GLN A 90 -6.76 -5.62 12.10
CA GLN A 90 -6.45 -7.00 11.71
C GLN A 90 -7.63 -7.76 11.13
N GLU A 91 -8.85 -7.40 11.50
CA GLU A 91 -10.05 -8.11 11.05
C GLU A 91 -10.66 -7.48 9.81
N ALA A 92 -10.79 -6.15 9.77
CA ALA A 92 -11.42 -5.43 8.67
C ALA A 92 -10.45 -5.06 7.56
N LEU A 93 -9.12 -5.09 7.82
CA LEU A 93 -8.06 -4.66 6.91
C LEU A 93 -8.25 -3.23 6.39
N VAL A 94 -8.69 -2.34 7.27
CA VAL A 94 -8.82 -0.90 7.01
C VAL A 94 -7.90 -0.10 7.95
N PRO A 95 -7.41 1.07 7.54
CA PRO A 95 -6.60 1.90 8.41
C PRO A 95 -7.47 2.53 9.51
N LEU A 96 -6.99 2.51 10.75
CA LEU A 96 -7.56 3.29 11.85
C LEU A 96 -6.82 4.60 12.03
N LYS A 97 -5.53 4.61 11.69
CA LYS A 97 -4.64 5.75 11.82
C LYS A 97 -3.54 5.66 10.76
N ALA A 98 -3.16 6.79 10.18
CA ALA A 98 -2.01 6.89 9.28
C ALA A 98 -1.18 8.14 9.56
N THR A 99 0.10 8.09 9.25
CA THR A 99 0.99 9.26 9.27
C THR A 99 1.79 9.34 7.97
N LYS A 100 2.06 10.56 7.54
CA LYS A 100 2.89 10.87 6.39
C LYS A 100 3.91 11.94 6.77
N ARG A 101 5.18 11.72 6.46
CA ARG A 101 6.24 12.72 6.54
C ARG A 101 7.06 12.65 5.25
N ILE A 102 7.00 13.70 4.45
CA ILE A 102 7.69 13.82 3.16
C ILE A 102 8.78 14.87 3.28
N LYS A 103 9.96 14.55 2.79
CA LYS A 103 11.06 15.48 2.63
C LYS A 103 11.78 15.19 1.30
N GLU A 104 11.47 16.01 0.30
CA GLU A 104 11.96 15.89 -1.07
C GLU A 104 12.68 17.19 -1.48
N GLY A 105 14.00 17.22 -1.42
CA GLY A 105 14.79 18.42 -1.61
C GLY A 105 14.42 19.51 -0.60
N LYS A 106 13.81 20.60 -1.09
CA LYS A 106 13.29 21.71 -0.26
C LYS A 106 11.82 21.54 0.12
N TYR A 107 11.10 20.62 -0.51
CA TYR A 107 9.71 20.36 -0.21
C TYR A 107 9.57 19.51 1.04
N THR A 108 8.66 19.91 1.93
CA THR A 108 8.30 19.15 3.13
C THR A 108 6.79 19.14 3.30
N ASP A 109 6.23 17.98 3.61
CA ASP A 109 4.84 17.86 4.01
C ASP A 109 4.71 16.82 5.13
N SER A 110 3.71 16.98 5.98
CA SER A 110 3.36 16.01 7.01
C SER A 110 1.88 16.02 7.26
N ASP A 111 1.33 14.85 7.49
CA ASP A 111 -0.07 14.69 7.91
C ASP A 111 -0.18 13.57 8.95
N PHE A 112 -1.22 13.67 9.76
CA PHE A 112 -1.64 12.67 10.72
C PHE A 112 -3.14 12.48 10.54
N ILE A 113 -3.57 11.28 10.18
CA ILE A 113 -4.94 11.01 9.77
C ILE A 113 -5.54 9.96 10.72
N ILE A 114 -6.72 10.25 11.25
CA ILE A 114 -7.56 9.30 11.99
C ILE A 114 -8.75 8.94 11.10
N PHE A 115 -9.00 7.65 10.95
CA PHE A 115 -10.13 7.10 10.21
C PHE A 115 -11.20 6.61 11.19
N ASP A 116 -12.32 7.32 11.26
CA ASP A 116 -13.52 6.89 11.97
C ASP A 116 -14.49 6.24 10.96
N HIS A 117 -14.42 4.92 10.85
CA HIS A 117 -15.25 4.16 9.92
C HIS A 117 -16.71 4.08 10.35
N ALA A 118 -17.03 4.26 11.64
CA ALA A 118 -18.40 4.32 12.15
C ALA A 118 -19.06 5.64 11.75
N ALA A 119 -18.38 6.76 12.02
CA ALA A 119 -18.83 8.07 11.59
C ALA A 119 -18.65 8.33 10.10
N LYS A 120 -17.91 7.46 9.37
CA LYS A 120 -17.51 7.64 7.96
C LYS A 120 -16.75 8.95 7.71
N ILE A 121 -15.80 9.25 8.58
CA ILE A 121 -15.00 10.48 8.51
C ILE A 121 -13.51 10.14 8.67
N ALA A 122 -12.68 10.69 7.78
CA ALA A 122 -11.25 10.83 7.98
C ALA A 122 -10.94 12.25 8.45
N SER A 123 -10.11 12.38 9.48
CA SER A 123 -9.72 13.66 10.07
C SER A 123 -8.19 13.79 10.06
N GLY A 124 -7.66 14.84 9.49
CA GLY A 124 -6.22 15.11 9.39
C GLY A 124 -5.92 16.59 9.31
N LYS A 125 -4.69 16.94 8.99
CA LYS A 125 -4.23 18.34 8.85
C LYS A 125 -5.08 19.15 7.85
N ARG A 126 -5.62 18.47 6.83
CA ARG A 126 -6.45 19.10 5.78
C ARG A 126 -7.94 19.20 6.13
N GLY A 127 -8.31 18.91 7.38
CA GLY A 127 -9.69 18.96 7.88
C GLY A 127 -10.34 17.59 7.95
N LYS A 128 -11.68 17.61 7.92
CA LYS A 128 -12.51 16.40 7.93
C LYS A 128 -13.03 16.12 6.53
N THR A 129 -13.01 14.85 6.15
CA THR A 129 -13.46 14.37 4.83
C THR A 129 -14.38 13.17 5.04
N GLU A 130 -15.52 13.16 4.36
CA GLU A 130 -16.37 11.97 4.31
C GLU A 130 -15.66 10.84 3.58
N ILE A 131 -15.73 9.62 4.14
CA ILE A 131 -15.14 8.41 3.59
C ILE A 131 -16.21 7.33 3.37
N LEU A 132 -15.93 6.46 2.41
CA LEU A 132 -16.74 5.27 2.17
C LEU A 132 -16.29 4.12 3.07
N SER A 133 -17.14 3.10 3.19
CA SER A 133 -16.74 1.84 3.81
C SER A 133 -15.53 1.25 3.07
N ASN A 134 -14.61 0.64 3.81
CA ASN A 134 -13.35 0.08 3.29
C ASN A 134 -12.36 1.11 2.71
N THR A 135 -12.51 2.41 2.99
CA THR A 135 -11.56 3.42 2.53
C THR A 135 -10.16 3.13 3.05
N GLN A 136 -9.20 3.13 2.15
CA GLN A 136 -7.80 2.84 2.40
C GLN A 136 -6.94 4.10 2.32
N ASP A 137 -5.83 4.15 3.08
CA ASP A 137 -4.72 5.07 2.85
C ASP A 137 -3.71 4.48 1.85
N ILE A 138 -2.64 5.21 1.53
CA ILE A 138 -1.60 4.78 0.56
C ILE A 138 -0.99 3.41 0.93
N ILE A 139 -0.70 3.18 2.20
CA ILE A 139 -0.04 1.96 2.65
C ILE A 139 -1.04 0.83 2.81
N SER A 140 -2.16 1.09 3.47
CA SER A 140 -3.19 0.07 3.66
C SER A 140 -3.78 -0.43 2.34
N ALA A 141 -3.86 0.42 1.29
CA ALA A 141 -4.33 0.02 -0.05
C ALA A 141 -3.46 -1.09 -0.66
N ILE A 142 -2.12 -1.04 -0.46
CA ILE A 142 -1.19 -2.07 -0.93
C ILE A 142 -1.49 -3.41 -0.23
N TYR A 143 -1.62 -3.40 1.09
CA TYR A 143 -1.90 -4.61 1.87
C TYR A 143 -3.32 -5.14 1.64
N TYR A 144 -4.29 -4.26 1.48
CA TYR A 144 -5.66 -4.62 1.12
C TYR A 144 -5.71 -5.29 -0.25
N ALA A 145 -5.02 -4.76 -1.26
CA ALA A 145 -4.94 -5.34 -2.60
C ALA A 145 -4.32 -6.75 -2.57
N ARG A 146 -3.31 -7.01 -1.73
CA ARG A 146 -2.71 -8.34 -1.54
C ARG A 146 -3.71 -9.36 -0.95
N SER A 147 -4.72 -8.91 -0.23
CA SER A 147 -5.78 -9.77 0.32
C SER A 147 -6.93 -10.07 -0.66
N MET A 148 -6.93 -9.48 -1.86
CA MET A 148 -7.96 -9.72 -2.87
C MET A 148 -7.81 -11.09 -3.50
N ASP A 149 -8.93 -11.76 -3.73
CA ASP A 149 -8.95 -12.99 -4.52
C ASP A 149 -8.94 -12.64 -6.01
N MET A 150 -7.83 -12.94 -6.66
CA MET A 150 -7.65 -12.78 -8.11
C MET A 150 -7.49 -14.14 -8.81
N THR A 151 -7.83 -15.26 -8.16
CA THR A 151 -7.60 -16.61 -8.67
C THR A 151 -8.30 -16.84 -10.00
N SER A 152 -9.56 -16.41 -10.11
CA SER A 152 -10.38 -16.54 -11.31
C SER A 152 -10.39 -15.29 -12.20
N ALA A 153 -9.56 -14.27 -11.88
CA ALA A 153 -9.55 -13.01 -12.62
C ALA A 153 -9.15 -13.18 -14.09
N LYS A 154 -9.83 -12.46 -14.96
CA LYS A 154 -9.64 -12.43 -16.42
C LYS A 154 -9.12 -11.04 -16.85
N PRO A 155 -8.42 -10.95 -17.99
CA PRO A 155 -8.01 -9.67 -18.55
C PRO A 155 -9.18 -8.68 -18.67
N GLY A 156 -9.00 -7.49 -18.07
CA GLY A 156 -10.01 -6.44 -18.03
C GLY A 156 -10.83 -6.38 -16.74
N ASP A 157 -10.80 -7.41 -15.89
CA ASP A 157 -11.47 -7.36 -14.59
C ASP A 157 -10.91 -6.23 -13.72
N VAL A 158 -11.80 -5.55 -12.99
CA VAL A 158 -11.46 -4.36 -12.19
C VAL A 158 -11.84 -4.60 -10.73
N PHE A 159 -10.91 -4.32 -9.83
CA PHE A 159 -11.07 -4.43 -8.39
C PHE A 159 -11.03 -3.02 -7.77
N PRO A 160 -12.19 -2.40 -7.48
CA PRO A 160 -12.26 -1.05 -6.94
C PRO A 160 -11.96 -1.04 -5.44
N VAL A 161 -11.27 0.01 -5.00
CA VAL A 161 -10.93 0.28 -3.60
C VAL A 161 -11.20 1.74 -3.28
N PRO A 162 -12.07 2.07 -2.32
CA PRO A 162 -12.19 3.43 -1.83
C PRO A 162 -10.86 3.89 -1.24
N PHE A 163 -10.42 5.08 -1.61
CA PHE A 163 -9.07 5.56 -1.33
C PHE A 163 -9.09 7.00 -0.83
N TYR A 164 -8.32 7.27 0.21
CA TYR A 164 -8.14 8.60 0.77
C TYR A 164 -6.73 9.11 0.49
N LEU A 165 -6.65 10.31 -0.05
CA LEU A 165 -5.39 10.99 -0.31
C LEU A 165 -5.56 12.51 -0.14
N ASP A 166 -4.71 13.11 0.69
CA ASP A 166 -4.58 14.56 0.83
C ASP A 166 -5.90 15.32 1.06
N GLY A 167 -6.75 14.79 1.94
CA GLY A 167 -8.01 15.40 2.32
C GLY A 167 -9.18 15.14 1.35
N LYS A 168 -9.02 14.18 0.43
CA LYS A 168 -10.05 13.80 -0.55
C LYS A 168 -10.20 12.29 -0.65
N THR A 169 -11.38 11.86 -1.06
CA THR A 169 -11.67 10.46 -1.38
C THR A 169 -11.68 10.26 -2.89
N TYR A 170 -11.19 9.09 -3.31
CA TYR A 170 -11.09 8.65 -4.68
C TYR A 170 -11.51 7.20 -4.79
N GLU A 171 -11.64 6.69 -6.00
CA GLU A 171 -11.69 5.28 -6.29
C GLU A 171 -10.38 4.85 -6.94
N LEU A 172 -9.61 3.99 -6.24
CA LEU A 172 -8.44 3.33 -6.78
C LEU A 172 -8.88 2.00 -7.40
N ARG A 173 -8.66 1.80 -8.69
CA ARG A 173 -9.01 0.59 -9.42
C ARG A 173 -7.77 -0.21 -9.75
N PHE A 174 -7.73 -1.49 -9.38
CA PHE A 174 -6.72 -2.42 -9.84
C PHE A 174 -7.28 -3.20 -11.02
N LYS A 175 -6.86 -2.84 -12.25
CA LYS A 175 -7.25 -3.53 -13.46
C LYS A 175 -6.33 -4.73 -13.69
N PHE A 176 -6.89 -5.93 -13.71
CA PHE A 176 -6.15 -7.15 -14.03
C PHE A 176 -5.81 -7.17 -15.53
N GLU A 177 -4.52 -7.36 -15.85
CA GLU A 177 -4.06 -7.41 -17.24
C GLU A 177 -3.84 -8.87 -17.68
N LYS A 178 -2.98 -9.59 -16.99
CA LYS A 178 -2.62 -10.99 -17.33
C LYS A 178 -1.77 -11.63 -16.24
N ARG A 179 -1.54 -12.94 -16.38
CA ARG A 179 -0.46 -13.66 -15.71
C ARG A 179 0.72 -13.82 -16.65
N GLU A 180 1.90 -13.61 -16.13
CA GLU A 180 3.15 -13.78 -16.90
C GLU A 180 4.32 -14.14 -15.99
N VAL A 181 5.42 -14.59 -16.61
CA VAL A 181 6.67 -14.84 -15.92
C VAL A 181 7.53 -13.58 -15.97
N LEU A 182 7.97 -13.09 -14.82
CA LEU A 182 8.84 -11.94 -14.68
C LEU A 182 10.21 -12.35 -14.15
N LYS A 183 11.27 -11.96 -14.85
CA LYS A 183 12.65 -12.07 -14.36
C LYS A 183 13.05 -10.79 -13.63
N THR A 184 13.61 -10.95 -12.43
CA THR A 184 14.14 -9.87 -11.57
C THR A 184 15.56 -10.23 -11.10
N ASP A 185 16.23 -9.32 -10.40
CA ASP A 185 17.57 -9.56 -9.85
C ASP A 185 17.58 -10.65 -8.76
N ILE A 186 16.45 -10.87 -8.08
CA ILE A 186 16.33 -11.86 -6.99
C ILE A 186 15.69 -13.19 -7.41
N GLY A 187 15.40 -13.34 -8.70
CA GLY A 187 14.87 -14.59 -9.24
C GLY A 187 13.82 -14.39 -10.33
N THR A 188 13.24 -15.51 -10.76
CA THR A 188 12.18 -15.56 -11.77
C THR A 188 10.87 -15.98 -11.09
N PHE A 189 9.80 -15.22 -11.32
CA PHE A 189 8.52 -15.38 -10.63
C PHE A 189 7.36 -15.54 -11.62
N LYS A 190 6.41 -16.40 -11.31
CA LYS A 190 5.07 -16.31 -11.86
C LYS A 190 4.41 -15.07 -11.23
N THR A 191 3.82 -14.20 -12.03
CA THR A 191 3.26 -12.94 -11.56
C THR A 191 1.88 -12.66 -12.14
N ILE A 192 1.11 -11.89 -11.38
CA ILE A 192 -0.09 -11.22 -11.84
C ILE A 192 0.30 -9.78 -12.16
N LYS A 193 0.02 -9.35 -13.40
CA LYS A 193 0.19 -7.97 -13.85
C LYS A 193 -1.11 -7.22 -13.67
N VAL A 194 -1.07 -6.10 -12.94
CA VAL A 194 -2.22 -5.21 -12.74
C VAL A 194 -1.83 -3.77 -13.02
N LYS A 195 -2.81 -2.97 -13.45
CA LYS A 195 -2.68 -1.52 -13.63
C LYS A 195 -3.54 -0.80 -12.59
N PRO A 196 -2.93 -0.15 -11.58
CA PRO A 196 -3.67 0.75 -10.70
C PRO A 196 -4.08 2.01 -11.46
N GLN A 197 -5.35 2.40 -11.32
CA GLN A 197 -5.93 3.58 -11.94
C GLN A 197 -6.63 4.40 -10.85
N LEU A 198 -6.31 5.69 -10.77
CA LEU A 198 -6.99 6.61 -9.86
C LEU A 198 -8.00 7.43 -10.65
N ILE A 199 -9.29 7.32 -10.28
CA ILE A 199 -10.36 8.10 -10.88
C ILE A 199 -10.48 9.41 -10.12
N GLU A 200 -10.43 10.52 -10.85
CA GLU A 200 -10.46 11.89 -10.33
C GLU A 200 -9.30 12.20 -9.37
N GLY A 201 -8.10 12.42 -9.89
CA GLY A 201 -6.98 12.83 -9.06
C GLY A 201 -5.72 13.24 -9.81
N ARG A 202 -4.86 13.95 -9.08
CA ARG A 202 -3.62 14.54 -9.61
C ARG A 202 -2.42 13.60 -9.64
N VAL A 203 -2.55 12.39 -9.09
CA VAL A 203 -1.40 11.50 -8.85
C VAL A 203 -0.92 10.83 -10.13
N PHE A 204 -1.81 10.54 -11.07
CA PHE A 204 -1.46 10.00 -12.38
C PHE A 204 -2.22 10.79 -13.44
N LYS A 205 -1.55 11.71 -14.14
CA LYS A 205 -2.13 12.44 -15.29
C LYS A 205 -2.49 11.52 -16.44
N ASP A 206 -1.81 10.37 -16.57
CA ASP A 206 -2.13 9.28 -17.47
C ASP A 206 -2.53 8.06 -16.63
N ASN A 207 -3.78 7.66 -16.72
CA ASN A 207 -4.34 6.49 -16.01
C ASN A 207 -3.65 5.14 -16.35
N GLU A 208 -2.67 5.14 -17.25
CA GLU A 208 -1.94 3.95 -17.70
C GLU A 208 -0.44 3.95 -17.36
N ALA A 209 0.09 5.02 -16.76
CA ALA A 209 1.52 5.16 -16.50
C ALA A 209 2.09 4.17 -15.48
N LEU A 210 1.25 3.63 -14.58
CA LEU A 210 1.70 2.73 -13.52
C LEU A 210 1.34 1.28 -13.84
N THR A 211 2.33 0.41 -13.76
CA THR A 211 2.16 -1.04 -13.87
C THR A 211 2.76 -1.73 -12.65
N LEU A 212 2.03 -2.71 -12.12
CA LEU A 212 2.42 -3.47 -10.94
C LEU A 212 2.44 -4.95 -11.27
N TRP A 213 3.49 -5.66 -10.87
CA TRP A 213 3.58 -7.12 -10.87
C TRP A 213 3.64 -7.62 -9.44
N VAL A 214 2.71 -8.49 -9.08
CA VAL A 214 2.69 -9.18 -7.77
C VAL A 214 2.93 -10.67 -7.98
N THR A 215 3.49 -11.35 -6.97
CA THR A 215 3.64 -12.81 -7.02
C THR A 215 2.28 -13.49 -7.20
N ASP A 216 2.22 -14.48 -8.10
CA ASP A 216 1.02 -15.30 -8.33
C ASP A 216 1.00 -16.49 -7.34
N ASP A 217 0.93 -16.14 -6.06
CA ASP A 217 0.79 -17.04 -4.91
C ASP A 217 -0.03 -16.35 -3.80
N GLU A 218 -0.17 -17.00 -2.66
CA GLU A 218 -0.96 -16.46 -1.54
C GLU A 218 -0.39 -15.16 -0.96
N ASN A 219 0.93 -14.93 -1.05
CA ASN A 219 1.55 -13.72 -0.50
C ASN A 219 1.26 -12.46 -1.33
N LYS A 220 1.07 -12.57 -2.64
CA LYS A 220 0.86 -11.47 -3.58
C LYS A 220 1.81 -10.28 -3.34
N ILE A 221 3.11 -10.60 -3.15
CA ILE A 221 4.13 -9.59 -2.89
C ILE A 221 4.39 -8.80 -4.17
N PRO A 222 4.36 -7.46 -4.13
CA PRO A 222 4.82 -6.65 -5.25
C PRO A 222 6.28 -6.97 -5.58
N VAL A 223 6.56 -7.48 -6.77
CA VAL A 223 7.94 -7.77 -7.22
C VAL A 223 8.50 -6.69 -8.11
N ARG A 224 7.62 -5.95 -8.80
CA ARG A 224 7.97 -4.75 -9.57
C ARG A 224 6.82 -3.77 -9.61
N VAL A 225 7.15 -2.50 -9.49
CA VAL A 225 6.31 -1.36 -9.88
C VAL A 225 7.08 -0.60 -10.96
N GLU A 226 6.43 -0.28 -12.07
CA GLU A 226 7.01 0.50 -13.16
C GLU A 226 6.11 1.69 -13.47
N SER A 227 6.70 2.87 -13.51
CA SER A 227 6.02 4.10 -13.87
C SER A 227 6.68 4.67 -15.13
N ASP A 228 5.91 4.76 -16.21
CA ASP A 228 6.36 5.40 -17.43
C ASP A 228 6.52 6.90 -17.22
N ILE A 229 7.61 7.45 -17.70
CA ILE A 229 7.92 8.87 -17.71
C ILE A 229 8.19 9.32 -19.15
N PHE A 230 8.37 10.63 -19.36
CA PHE A 230 8.55 11.17 -20.73
C PHE A 230 9.64 10.47 -21.55
N VAL A 231 10.72 10.01 -20.90
CA VAL A 231 11.75 9.17 -21.51
C VAL A 231 12.03 7.98 -20.61
N GLY A 232 11.66 6.76 -21.04
CA GLY A 232 11.87 5.52 -20.29
C GLY A 232 10.90 5.33 -19.14
N SER A 233 11.33 4.58 -18.12
CA SER A 233 10.51 4.29 -16.93
C SER A 233 11.34 4.27 -15.66
N VAL A 234 10.73 4.68 -14.54
CA VAL A 234 11.25 4.44 -13.18
C VAL A 234 10.72 3.11 -12.70
N LYS A 235 11.61 2.29 -12.17
CA LYS A 235 11.27 0.96 -11.62
C LYS A 235 11.56 0.89 -10.14
N VAL A 236 10.68 0.19 -9.45
CA VAL A 236 10.80 -0.17 -8.04
C VAL A 236 10.76 -1.70 -7.98
N ASP A 237 11.93 -2.31 -7.86
CA ASP A 237 12.09 -3.77 -7.88
C ASP A 237 12.32 -4.32 -6.47
N LEU A 238 11.66 -5.43 -6.14
CA LEU A 238 11.92 -6.15 -4.91
C LEU A 238 13.36 -6.65 -4.90
N ALA A 239 14.13 -6.26 -3.87
CA ALA A 239 15.51 -6.63 -3.68
C ALA A 239 15.69 -7.68 -2.57
N GLU A 240 14.93 -7.55 -1.48
CA GLU A 240 15.00 -8.47 -0.34
C GLU A 240 13.62 -8.67 0.28
N MET A 241 13.38 -9.85 0.85
CA MET A 241 12.18 -10.16 1.62
C MET A 241 12.49 -11.13 2.75
N SER A 242 11.79 -10.97 3.87
CA SER A 242 11.83 -11.87 5.02
C SER A 242 10.53 -11.80 5.81
N GLY A 243 10.28 -12.81 6.67
CA GLY A 243 9.07 -12.85 7.50
C GLY A 243 7.77 -12.96 6.71
N ILE A 244 7.81 -13.44 5.46
CA ILE A 244 6.62 -13.66 4.64
C ILE A 244 5.74 -14.77 5.22
N ARG A 245 4.43 -14.65 5.03
CA ARG A 245 3.44 -15.55 5.65
C ARG A 245 3.45 -16.96 5.07
N ASN A 246 3.52 -17.07 3.76
CA ASN A 246 3.36 -18.34 3.03
C ASN A 246 4.63 -18.72 2.27
N PRO A 247 4.81 -20.01 1.92
CA PRO A 247 5.85 -20.41 0.99
C PRO A 247 5.76 -19.64 -0.34
N LEU A 248 6.91 -19.26 -0.88
CA LEU A 248 6.99 -18.50 -2.14
C LEU A 248 6.86 -19.45 -3.35
N THR A 249 5.64 -19.95 -3.59
CA THR A 249 5.37 -20.94 -4.63
C THR A 249 5.39 -20.37 -6.05
N SER A 250 5.33 -19.06 -6.18
CA SER A 250 5.48 -18.35 -7.47
C SER A 250 6.92 -18.31 -7.97
N LYS A 251 7.94 -18.46 -7.10
CA LYS A 251 9.35 -18.42 -7.50
C LYS A 251 9.73 -19.70 -8.24
N ILE A 252 10.26 -19.55 -9.47
CA ILE A 252 10.62 -20.69 -10.34
C ILE A 252 12.13 -20.94 -10.34
N LYS A 253 12.93 -19.90 -10.17
CA LYS A 253 14.41 -19.92 -10.08
C LYS A 253 14.91 -18.81 -9.17
#